data_6673060d42af88e2ce9709c04bb44a1c
#
_entry.id   6673060d42af88e2ce9709c04bb44a1c
#
_cell.length_a   1.000
_cell.length_b   1.000
_cell.length_c   1.000
_cell.angle_alpha   90.00
_cell.angle_beta   90.00
_cell.angle_gamma   90.00
#
_symmetry.space_group_name_H-M   'P 1'
#
loop_
_entity.id
_entity.type
_entity.pdbx_description
1 polymer ?
#
loop_
_entity_poly.entity_id
_entity_poly.type
_entity_poly.pdbx_seq_one_letter_code
_entity_poly.pdbx_strand_id
1 'polypeptide(L)'
;QDSNNPWAISFGVNAVDTRTSASREGLNWFDQHFSQLFDVKDNWNILPSVSYLGVSRYVGSGFSVGLSGSVNKIDKAVYFNPSAPGHDPRGMIVTNPGDLMYYGIDATAKYSFMELIKSKVIDPSLSLGGGYVFLGKDSYGTVNPGAGLTLWFTEAIGFELATKYKTSFGNREDIYGVIDSPSHFQHSAGLIFKFG
;
A
#
# COMPACT_ATOMS: atom_id res chain seq x y z
N GLN A 1 1.92 3.57 -19.71
CA GLN A 1 1.50 2.58 -20.72
C GLN A 1 0.63 3.25 -21.76
N ASP A 2 0.67 2.76 -22.95
CA ASP A 2 -0.07 3.26 -24.11
C ASP A 2 -0.29 2.11 -25.11
N SER A 3 -0.93 2.41 -26.24
CA SER A 3 -1.19 1.40 -27.29
C SER A 3 0.06 0.85 -27.97
N ASN A 4 1.17 1.58 -27.95
CA ASN A 4 2.43 1.13 -28.55
C ASN A 4 3.23 0.24 -27.61
N ASN A 5 3.15 0.52 -26.29
CA ASN A 5 3.78 -0.25 -25.24
C ASN A 5 2.72 -0.66 -24.19
N PRO A 6 1.82 -1.59 -24.53
CA PRO A 6 0.67 -1.91 -23.71
C PRO A 6 1.01 -2.68 -22.44
N TRP A 7 2.10 -3.40 -22.41
CA TRP A 7 2.53 -4.17 -21.24
C TRP A 7 3.48 -3.39 -20.36
N ALA A 8 3.43 -3.64 -19.05
CA ALA A 8 4.43 -3.16 -18.10
C ALA A 8 4.74 -4.20 -17.03
N ILE A 9 5.99 -4.23 -16.62
CA ILE A 9 6.46 -4.93 -15.42
C ILE A 9 6.98 -3.88 -14.45
N SER A 10 6.58 -3.99 -13.20
CA SER A 10 7.05 -3.15 -12.11
C SER A 10 7.60 -3.99 -10.97
N PHE A 11 8.65 -3.51 -10.32
CA PHE A 11 9.24 -4.15 -9.15
C PHE A 11 9.94 -3.12 -8.27
N GLY A 12 10.03 -3.41 -7.00
CA GLY A 12 10.67 -2.52 -6.04
C GLY A 12 10.44 -2.93 -4.60
N VAL A 13 10.40 -1.94 -3.73
CA VAL A 13 10.17 -2.10 -2.30
C VAL A 13 8.76 -1.65 -1.93
N ASN A 14 8.19 -2.27 -0.90
CA ASN A 14 6.95 -1.81 -0.30
C ASN A 14 7.08 -1.62 1.21
N ALA A 15 6.26 -0.74 1.75
CA ALA A 15 6.12 -0.51 3.17
C ALA A 15 4.67 -0.72 3.57
N VAL A 16 4.44 -1.47 4.65
CA VAL A 16 3.12 -1.67 5.25
C VAL A 16 3.02 -0.80 6.50
N ASP A 17 2.11 0.16 6.48
CA ASP A 17 1.80 1.03 7.60
C ASP A 17 0.60 0.45 8.37
N THR A 18 0.87 -0.13 9.53
CA THR A 18 -0.13 -0.80 10.37
C THR A 18 -0.90 0.13 11.29
N ARG A 19 -0.58 1.42 11.30
CA ARG A 19 -1.22 2.40 12.18
C ARG A 19 -2.70 2.55 11.93
N THR A 20 -3.13 2.41 10.69
CA THR A 20 -4.54 2.49 10.31
C THR A 20 -5.40 1.33 10.82
N SER A 21 -4.75 0.27 11.31
CA SER A 21 -5.43 -0.87 11.91
C SER A 21 -5.92 -0.59 13.34
N ALA A 22 -5.38 0.43 14.01
CA ALA A 22 -5.74 0.76 15.36
C ALA A 22 -6.96 1.69 15.40
N SER A 23 -8.01 1.29 16.10
CA SER A 23 -9.15 2.14 16.38
C SER A 23 -8.96 2.92 17.68
N ARG A 24 -9.40 4.16 17.72
CA ARG A 24 -9.42 4.97 18.93
C ARG A 24 -10.72 5.79 19.04
N GLU A 25 -11.39 5.67 20.16
CA GLU A 25 -12.51 6.54 20.48
C GLU A 25 -12.04 8.00 20.62
N GLY A 26 -12.80 8.93 20.03
CA GLY A 26 -12.54 10.36 20.11
C GLY A 26 -11.62 10.97 19.06
N LEU A 27 -11.01 10.19 18.18
CA LEU A 27 -10.35 10.72 17.00
C LEU A 27 -11.28 10.69 15.79
N ASN A 28 -11.27 11.76 15.00
CA ASN A 28 -11.93 11.72 13.71
C ASN A 28 -11.16 10.80 12.74
N TRP A 29 -11.86 10.31 11.73
CA TRP A 29 -11.28 9.39 10.75
C TRP A 29 -10.01 9.93 10.08
N PHE A 30 -9.98 11.25 9.82
CA PHE A 30 -8.87 11.88 9.13
C PHE A 30 -7.60 11.93 10.01
N ASP A 31 -7.75 12.34 11.27
CA ASP A 31 -6.63 12.37 12.21
C ASP A 31 -6.09 10.97 12.51
N GLN A 32 -6.97 9.99 12.57
CA GLN A 32 -6.59 8.60 12.78
C GLN A 32 -5.75 8.05 11.63
N HIS A 33 -6.06 8.40 10.38
CA HIS A 33 -5.43 7.81 9.20
C HIS A 33 -4.25 8.63 8.68
N PHE A 34 -4.26 9.95 8.82
CA PHE A 34 -3.28 10.83 8.19
C PHE A 34 -2.31 11.53 9.15
N SER A 35 -2.61 11.62 10.44
CA SER A 35 -1.62 12.12 11.39
C SER A 35 -0.44 11.15 11.47
N GLN A 36 0.78 11.59 11.17
CA GLN A 36 2.01 10.77 11.15
C GLN A 36 2.09 9.71 10.03
N LEU A 37 1.46 9.95 8.90
CA LEU A 37 1.55 9.08 7.72
C LEU A 37 3.00 8.79 7.30
N PHE A 38 3.92 9.70 7.55
CA PHE A 38 5.34 9.59 7.19
C PHE A 38 6.27 9.26 8.36
N ASP A 39 5.75 8.76 9.46
CA ASP A 39 6.58 8.26 10.55
C ASP A 39 7.07 6.84 10.21
N VAL A 40 8.10 6.81 9.38
CA VAL A 40 8.69 5.57 8.83
C VAL A 40 9.23 4.67 9.93
N LYS A 41 9.85 5.28 10.95
CA LYS A 41 10.53 4.53 12.01
C LYS A 41 9.56 3.69 12.83
N ASP A 42 8.41 4.26 13.19
CA ASP A 42 7.52 3.63 14.15
C ASP A 42 6.32 2.93 13.49
N ASN A 43 5.93 3.36 12.28
CA ASN A 43 4.71 2.90 11.63
C ASN A 43 4.96 1.96 10.44
N TRP A 44 6.07 2.12 9.73
CA TRP A 44 6.28 1.41 8.47
C TRP A 44 7.07 0.12 8.67
N ASN A 45 6.52 -0.97 8.13
CA ASN A 45 7.19 -2.25 8.03
C ASN A 45 7.79 -2.40 6.63
N ILE A 46 9.09 -2.53 6.53
CA ILE A 46 9.84 -2.56 5.26
C ILE A 46 10.83 -3.71 5.28
N LEU A 47 10.81 -4.52 4.21
CA LEU A 47 11.91 -5.45 3.93
C LEU A 47 12.99 -4.72 3.11
N PRO A 48 14.27 -4.80 3.48
CA PRO A 48 15.37 -4.14 2.75
C PRO A 48 15.78 -4.92 1.49
N SER A 49 14.82 -5.28 0.67
CA SER A 49 15.01 -6.05 -0.58
C SER A 49 13.84 -5.79 -1.52
N VAL A 50 13.95 -6.26 -2.77
CA VAL A 50 12.82 -6.26 -3.69
C VAL A 50 11.68 -7.06 -3.07
N SER A 51 10.56 -6.43 -2.84
CA SER A 51 9.44 -6.97 -2.07
C SER A 51 8.09 -6.84 -2.76
N TYR A 52 8.03 -6.28 -3.97
CA TYR A 52 6.85 -6.38 -4.83
C TYR A 52 7.23 -6.57 -6.29
N LEU A 53 6.34 -7.24 -7.02
CA LEU A 53 6.39 -7.45 -8.45
C LEU A 53 4.99 -7.30 -9.03
N GLY A 54 4.86 -6.55 -10.12
CA GLY A 54 3.59 -6.34 -10.79
C GLY A 54 3.71 -6.50 -12.30
N VAL A 55 2.63 -6.95 -12.92
CA VAL A 55 2.45 -7.01 -14.38
C VAL A 55 1.13 -6.33 -14.70
N SER A 56 1.13 -5.45 -15.67
CA SER A 56 -0.08 -4.74 -16.10
C SER A 56 -0.17 -4.61 -17.60
N ARG A 57 -1.40 -4.40 -18.08
CA ARG A 57 -1.69 -4.18 -19.50
C ARG A 57 -2.57 -2.96 -19.68
N TYR A 58 -2.19 -2.13 -20.63
CA TYR A 58 -3.02 -1.02 -21.08
C TYR A 58 -4.24 -1.54 -21.86
N VAL A 59 -5.41 -1.03 -21.50
CA VAL A 59 -6.70 -1.44 -22.10
C VAL A 59 -7.41 -0.33 -22.85
N GLY A 60 -6.81 0.85 -22.91
CA GLY A 60 -7.32 2.00 -23.67
C GLY A 60 -7.77 3.15 -22.77
N SER A 61 -7.89 4.33 -23.37
CA SER A 61 -8.45 5.53 -22.74
C SER A 61 -7.81 5.92 -21.40
N GLY A 62 -6.50 5.69 -21.25
CA GLY A 62 -5.77 5.96 -20.02
C GLY A 62 -5.85 4.84 -18.96
N PHE A 63 -6.62 3.79 -19.20
CA PHE A 63 -6.78 2.68 -18.26
C PHE A 63 -5.78 1.54 -18.49
N SER A 64 -5.29 0.98 -17.42
CA SER A 64 -4.55 -0.27 -17.39
C SER A 64 -5.07 -1.18 -16.28
N VAL A 65 -4.94 -2.48 -16.49
CA VAL A 65 -5.30 -3.51 -15.51
C VAL A 65 -4.08 -4.38 -15.24
N GLY A 66 -3.93 -4.82 -14.00
CA GLY A 66 -2.75 -5.58 -13.61
C GLY A 66 -2.95 -6.47 -12.41
N LEU A 67 -1.95 -7.32 -12.22
CA LEU A 67 -1.79 -8.17 -11.05
C LEU A 67 -0.44 -7.85 -10.39
N SER A 68 -0.42 -7.85 -9.09
CA SER A 68 0.82 -7.66 -8.32
C SER A 68 0.87 -8.57 -7.11
N GLY A 69 2.08 -8.98 -6.76
CA GLY A 69 2.39 -9.68 -5.53
C GLY A 69 3.33 -8.85 -4.67
N SER A 70 3.14 -8.89 -3.37
CA SER A 70 3.99 -8.21 -2.40
C SER A 70 4.30 -9.09 -1.21
N VAL A 71 5.48 -8.88 -0.64
CA VAL A 71 5.96 -9.57 0.56
C VAL A 71 6.44 -8.52 1.55
N ASN A 72 6.13 -8.72 2.83
CA ASN A 72 6.67 -7.89 3.90
C ASN A 72 6.74 -8.69 5.20
N LYS A 73 7.33 -8.09 6.22
CA LYS A 73 7.36 -8.62 7.57
C LYS A 73 6.83 -7.57 8.53
N ILE A 74 5.79 -7.92 9.27
CA ILE A 74 5.18 -7.03 10.25
C ILE A 74 5.87 -7.24 11.59
N ASP A 75 6.80 -6.38 11.90
CA ASP A 75 7.50 -6.34 13.19
C ASP A 75 7.08 -5.16 14.06
N LYS A 76 6.24 -4.27 13.52
CA LYS A 76 5.67 -3.11 14.21
C LYS A 76 4.17 -3.07 14.00
N ALA A 77 3.43 -3.12 15.08
CA ALA A 77 1.99 -2.86 15.11
C ALA A 77 1.70 -1.72 16.07
N VAL A 78 0.90 -0.75 15.64
CA VAL A 78 0.57 0.44 16.41
C VAL A 78 -0.84 0.33 16.94
N TYR A 79 -1.01 0.50 18.25
CA TYR A 79 -2.31 0.59 18.89
C TYR A 79 -2.38 1.77 19.86
N PHE A 80 -3.59 2.15 20.26
CA PHE A 80 -3.83 3.29 21.14
C PHE A 80 -4.26 2.81 22.52
N ASN A 81 -3.52 3.22 23.55
CA ASN A 81 -3.92 3.05 24.94
C ASN A 81 -3.51 4.30 25.75
N PRO A 82 -4.39 5.29 25.92
CA PRO A 82 -4.07 6.54 26.60
C PRO A 82 -3.75 6.37 28.08
N SER A 83 -4.08 5.23 28.68
CA SER A 83 -3.85 4.94 30.09
C SER A 83 -2.56 4.20 30.38
N ALA A 84 -1.83 3.76 29.38
CA ALA A 84 -0.59 3.02 29.59
C ALA A 84 0.57 3.96 30.00
N PRO A 85 1.34 3.65 31.02
CA PRO A 85 2.47 4.48 31.45
C PRO A 85 3.65 4.37 30.48
N GLY A 86 4.37 5.49 30.29
CA GLY A 86 5.61 5.53 29.52
C GLY A 86 5.47 5.57 28.00
N HIS A 87 4.29 5.86 27.48
CA HIS A 87 4.02 5.99 26.06
C HIS A 87 3.93 7.45 25.59
N ASP A 88 3.84 7.64 24.29
CA ASP A 88 3.60 8.93 23.65
C ASP A 88 2.36 9.63 24.26
N PRO A 89 2.37 10.98 24.48
CA PRO A 89 1.23 11.72 25.00
C PRO A 89 -0.09 11.53 24.23
N ARG A 90 -0.01 11.07 22.99
CA ARG A 90 -1.18 10.72 22.15
C ARG A 90 -1.73 9.32 22.43
N GLY A 91 -1.11 8.55 23.31
CA GLY A 91 -1.52 7.20 23.65
C GLY A 91 -1.15 6.13 22.60
N MET A 92 -0.17 6.41 21.76
CA MET A 92 0.32 5.46 20.77
C MET A 92 1.34 4.50 21.37
N ILE A 93 1.15 3.22 21.11
CA ILE A 93 2.06 2.14 21.52
C ILE A 93 2.47 1.34 20.29
N VAL A 94 3.77 1.17 20.10
CA VAL A 94 4.33 0.32 19.03
C VAL A 94 4.80 -0.98 19.66
N THR A 95 4.30 -2.10 19.16
CA THR A 95 4.68 -3.44 19.62
C THR A 95 5.07 -4.33 18.45
N ASN A 96 5.87 -5.37 18.74
CA ASN A 96 6.14 -6.42 17.77
C ASN A 96 5.11 -7.57 17.95
N PRO A 97 4.24 -7.82 16.95
CA PRO A 97 3.23 -8.88 17.04
C PRO A 97 3.81 -10.31 16.80
N GLY A 98 5.12 -10.48 16.77
CA GLY A 98 5.79 -11.77 16.56
C GLY A 98 6.42 -11.94 15.18
N ASP A 99 6.86 -10.85 14.55
CA ASP A 99 7.50 -10.87 13.23
C ASP A 99 6.65 -11.60 12.16
N LEU A 100 5.41 -11.17 12.00
CA LEU A 100 4.47 -11.82 11.10
C LEU A 100 4.83 -11.61 9.63
N MET A 101 4.88 -12.69 8.87
CA MET A 101 5.03 -12.60 7.42
C MET A 101 3.75 -12.10 6.77
N TYR A 102 3.92 -11.16 5.86
CA TYR A 102 2.86 -10.55 5.07
C TYR A 102 3.05 -10.93 3.59
N TYR A 103 2.01 -11.48 2.99
CA TYR A 103 1.92 -11.75 1.56
C TYR A 103 0.65 -11.12 1.02
N GLY A 104 0.78 -10.33 -0.04
CA GLY A 104 -0.36 -9.71 -0.71
C GLY A 104 -0.41 -10.10 -2.18
N ILE A 105 -1.62 -10.36 -2.68
CA ILE A 105 -1.91 -10.53 -4.11
C ILE A 105 -3.02 -9.57 -4.45
N ASP A 106 -2.81 -8.70 -5.43
CA ASP A 106 -3.74 -7.65 -5.81
C ASP A 106 -4.04 -7.66 -7.31
N ALA A 107 -5.30 -7.48 -7.65
CA ALA A 107 -5.76 -7.10 -8.99
C ALA A 107 -6.16 -5.64 -8.97
N THR A 108 -5.64 -4.83 -9.88
CA THR A 108 -5.79 -3.38 -9.86
C THR A 108 -6.16 -2.84 -11.24
N ALA A 109 -7.14 -1.94 -11.29
CA ALA A 109 -7.39 -1.05 -12.41
C ALA A 109 -6.82 0.33 -12.09
N LYS A 110 -6.02 0.90 -13.00
CA LYS A 110 -5.35 2.17 -12.84
C LYS A 110 -5.72 3.11 -13.98
N TYR A 111 -6.02 4.36 -13.64
CA TYR A 111 -6.23 5.44 -14.59
C TYR A 111 -5.06 6.43 -14.53
N SER A 112 -4.41 6.65 -15.67
CA SER A 112 -3.33 7.62 -15.82
C SER A 112 -3.88 8.97 -16.28
N PHE A 113 -3.47 10.05 -15.62
CA PHE A 113 -3.79 11.44 -15.98
C PHE A 113 -2.76 12.06 -16.91
N MET A 114 -1.76 11.31 -17.34
CA MET A 114 -0.63 11.81 -18.15
C MET A 114 -1.07 12.52 -19.42
N GLU A 115 -2.05 11.98 -20.14
CA GLU A 115 -2.60 12.59 -21.33
C GLU A 115 -3.39 13.88 -21.03
N LEU A 116 -4.16 13.89 -19.93
CA LEU A 116 -4.94 15.06 -19.52
C LEU A 116 -4.06 16.25 -19.17
N ILE A 117 -2.95 16.01 -18.49
CA ILE A 117 -2.00 17.07 -18.14
C ILE A 117 -0.99 17.34 -19.26
N LYS A 118 -1.07 16.61 -20.38
CA LYS A 118 -0.18 16.72 -21.55
C LYS A 118 1.31 16.60 -21.19
N SER A 119 1.63 15.78 -20.20
CA SER A 119 3.01 15.49 -19.80
C SER A 119 3.53 14.25 -20.52
N LYS A 120 4.84 14.21 -20.74
CA LYS A 120 5.56 13.02 -21.21
C LYS A 120 6.44 12.39 -20.14
N VAL A 121 6.59 13.07 -19.02
CA VAL A 121 7.48 12.67 -17.91
C VAL A 121 6.70 12.36 -16.65
N ILE A 122 5.73 13.20 -16.29
CA ILE A 122 4.96 13.09 -15.05
C ILE A 122 3.65 12.38 -15.34
N ASP A 123 3.42 11.28 -14.67
CA ASP A 123 2.25 10.40 -14.83
C ASP A 123 1.56 10.16 -13.47
N PRO A 124 0.72 11.09 -13.04
CA PRO A 124 -0.12 10.86 -11.86
C PRO A 124 -1.25 9.89 -12.20
N SER A 125 -1.63 9.06 -11.23
CA SER A 125 -2.65 8.04 -11.43
C SER A 125 -3.53 7.83 -10.20
N LEU A 126 -4.75 7.38 -10.46
CA LEU A 126 -5.63 6.82 -9.44
C LEU A 126 -5.86 5.33 -9.74
N SER A 127 -6.05 4.55 -8.70
CA SER A 127 -6.27 3.11 -8.83
C SER A 127 -7.37 2.63 -7.91
N LEU A 128 -8.02 1.56 -8.34
CA LEU A 128 -8.96 0.81 -7.54
C LEU A 128 -8.72 -0.68 -7.82
N GLY A 129 -8.69 -1.47 -6.78
CA GLY A 129 -8.46 -2.90 -6.93
C GLY A 129 -9.07 -3.71 -5.81
N GLY A 130 -8.87 -5.00 -5.91
CA GLY A 130 -9.18 -5.97 -4.89
C GLY A 130 -7.99 -6.90 -4.69
N GLY A 131 -7.82 -7.39 -3.49
CA GLY A 131 -6.72 -8.27 -3.18
C GLY A 131 -7.01 -9.24 -2.06
N TYR A 132 -6.01 -10.06 -1.80
CA TYR A 132 -6.02 -11.01 -0.71
C TYR A 132 -4.70 -10.91 0.06
N VAL A 133 -4.80 -10.84 1.36
CA VAL A 133 -3.65 -10.72 2.26
C VAL A 133 -3.56 -11.95 3.13
N PHE A 134 -2.35 -12.51 3.21
CA PHE A 134 -1.96 -13.56 4.14
C PHE A 134 -1.05 -12.94 5.19
N LEU A 135 -1.48 -12.91 6.43
CA LEU A 135 -0.75 -12.33 7.55
C LEU A 135 -0.55 -13.39 8.64
N GLY A 136 0.66 -13.91 8.75
CA GLY A 136 0.94 -15.03 9.64
C GLY A 136 0.09 -16.27 9.32
N LYS A 137 -0.82 -16.63 10.22
CA LYS A 137 -1.77 -17.75 10.04
C LYS A 137 -3.14 -17.31 9.52
N ASP A 138 -3.38 -16.01 9.43
CA ASP A 138 -4.66 -15.44 9.04
C ASP A 138 -4.63 -14.95 7.59
N SER A 139 -5.81 -14.84 7.00
CA SER A 139 -5.97 -14.32 5.65
C SER A 139 -7.29 -13.57 5.51
N TYR A 140 -7.31 -12.55 4.66
CA TYR A 140 -8.50 -11.75 4.43
C TYR A 140 -8.48 -11.07 3.05
N GLY A 141 -9.68 -10.81 2.53
CA GLY A 141 -9.86 -10.03 1.30
C GLY A 141 -9.85 -8.53 1.56
N THR A 142 -9.39 -7.75 0.58
CA THR A 142 -9.31 -6.29 0.67
C THR A 142 -9.88 -5.60 -0.56
N VAL A 143 -10.37 -4.37 -0.38
CA VAL A 143 -10.58 -3.38 -1.45
C VAL A 143 -9.48 -2.34 -1.33
N ASN A 144 -8.86 -1.97 -2.46
CA ASN A 144 -7.64 -1.19 -2.48
C ASN A 144 -7.79 0.07 -3.33
N PRO A 145 -8.40 1.16 -2.85
CA PRO A 145 -8.26 2.46 -3.49
C PRO A 145 -6.83 2.97 -3.33
N GLY A 146 -6.32 3.64 -4.35
CA GLY A 146 -4.95 4.13 -4.31
C GLY A 146 -4.68 5.29 -5.24
N ALA A 147 -3.49 5.86 -5.08
CA ALA A 147 -2.94 6.91 -5.91
C ALA A 147 -1.46 6.64 -6.16
N GLY A 148 -0.96 7.12 -7.29
CA GLY A 148 0.44 6.94 -7.65
C GLY A 148 0.97 8.07 -8.48
N LEU A 149 2.29 8.10 -8.58
CA LEU A 149 3.04 9.00 -9.44
C LEU A 149 4.17 8.22 -10.10
N THR A 150 4.22 8.24 -11.41
CA THR A 150 5.32 7.67 -12.18
C THR A 150 6.08 8.78 -12.88
N LEU A 151 7.40 8.75 -12.77
CA LEU A 151 8.31 9.63 -13.49
C LEU A 151 9.00 8.83 -14.59
N TRP A 152 8.68 9.13 -15.84
CA TRP A 152 9.24 8.44 -17.01
C TRP A 152 10.57 9.08 -17.41
N PHE A 153 11.64 8.31 -17.31
CA PHE A 153 12.99 8.73 -17.73
C PHE A 153 13.19 8.55 -19.23
N THR A 154 12.58 7.52 -19.77
CA THR A 154 12.53 7.20 -21.20
C THR A 154 11.11 6.81 -21.60
N GLU A 155 10.88 6.52 -22.87
CA GLU A 155 9.60 5.98 -23.34
C GLU A 155 9.25 4.61 -22.74
N ALA A 156 10.22 3.89 -22.20
CA ALA A 156 10.06 2.54 -21.69
C ALA A 156 10.32 2.37 -20.19
N ILE A 157 11.08 3.27 -19.57
CA ILE A 157 11.57 3.11 -18.19
C ILE A 157 11.14 4.30 -17.32
N GLY A 158 10.54 4.01 -16.17
CA GLY A 158 10.12 5.00 -15.20
C GLY A 158 10.39 4.58 -13.76
N PHE A 159 10.24 5.54 -12.86
CA PHE A 159 10.22 5.35 -11.42
C PHE A 159 8.80 5.56 -10.91
N GLU A 160 8.26 4.59 -10.20
CA GLU A 160 6.89 4.60 -9.70
C GLU A 160 6.85 4.72 -8.17
N LEU A 161 6.05 5.66 -7.71
CA LEU A 161 5.64 5.78 -6.30
C LEU A 161 4.14 5.54 -6.22
N ALA A 162 3.69 4.73 -5.28
CA ALA A 162 2.27 4.44 -5.09
C ALA A 162 1.90 4.28 -3.62
N THR A 163 0.67 4.65 -3.31
CA THR A 163 0.05 4.45 -2.00
C THR A 163 -1.31 3.81 -2.21
N LYS A 164 -1.57 2.70 -1.52
CA LYS A 164 -2.87 2.02 -1.51
C LYS A 164 -3.39 1.95 -0.09
N TYR A 165 -4.67 2.25 0.08
CA TYR A 165 -5.38 1.93 1.31
C TYR A 165 -6.07 0.58 1.14
N LYS A 166 -5.59 -0.41 1.86
CA LYS A 166 -6.18 -1.76 1.84
C LYS A 166 -7.17 -1.89 2.97
N THR A 167 -8.45 -1.81 2.64
CA THR A 167 -9.53 -2.00 3.60
C THR A 167 -10.04 -3.42 3.55
N SER A 168 -10.04 -4.10 4.71
CA SER A 168 -10.46 -5.48 4.81
C SER A 168 -11.99 -5.64 4.76
N PHE A 169 -12.44 -6.78 4.26
CA PHE A 169 -13.83 -7.19 4.30
C PHE A 169 -14.16 -7.96 5.57
N GLY A 170 -15.34 -7.69 6.12
CA GLY A 170 -15.97 -8.44 7.19
C GLY A 170 -15.57 -7.99 8.59
N ASN A 171 -16.36 -8.40 9.57
CA ASN A 171 -16.04 -8.25 10.99
C ASN A 171 -14.97 -9.29 11.32
N ARG A 172 -13.74 -8.86 11.38
CA ARG A 172 -12.68 -9.68 11.90
C ARG A 172 -12.41 -9.32 13.34
N GLU A 173 -12.41 -10.35 14.15
CA GLU A 173 -11.93 -10.24 15.50
C GLU A 173 -10.44 -9.90 15.48
N ASP A 174 -9.99 -9.37 16.59
CA ASP A 174 -8.62 -8.98 16.84
C ASP A 174 -7.60 -10.03 16.36
N ILE A 175 -6.74 -9.66 15.42
CA ILE A 175 -5.61 -10.48 15.00
C ILE A 175 -4.47 -10.25 16.00
N TYR A 176 -4.12 -11.27 16.77
CA TYR A 176 -3.02 -11.28 17.74
C TYR A 176 -3.18 -10.34 18.95
N GLY A 177 -4.40 -9.95 19.30
CA GLY A 177 -4.65 -9.07 20.45
C GLY A 177 -4.13 -7.64 20.31
N VAL A 178 -3.71 -7.25 19.11
CA VAL A 178 -3.05 -5.96 18.85
C VAL A 178 -3.64 -5.22 17.66
N ILE A 179 -4.23 -5.94 16.71
CA ILE A 179 -4.77 -5.39 15.46
C ILE A 179 -6.27 -5.66 15.41
N ASP A 180 -7.07 -4.67 15.74
CA ASP A 180 -8.55 -4.76 15.70
C ASP A 180 -9.11 -4.85 14.28
N SER A 181 -8.46 -4.20 13.34
CA SER A 181 -8.84 -4.20 11.94
C SER A 181 -7.59 -4.34 11.07
N PRO A 182 -7.54 -5.33 10.16
CA PRO A 182 -6.38 -5.53 9.29
C PRO A 182 -6.28 -4.51 8.15
N SER A 183 -7.08 -3.45 8.15
CA SER A 183 -6.96 -2.34 7.18
C SER A 183 -5.67 -1.57 7.41
N HIS A 184 -4.96 -1.25 6.33
CA HIS A 184 -3.65 -0.61 6.40
C HIS A 184 -3.35 0.17 5.11
N PHE A 185 -2.37 1.08 5.20
CA PHE A 185 -1.74 1.65 4.02
C PHE A 185 -0.57 0.78 3.55
N GLN A 186 -0.44 0.64 2.25
CA GLN A 186 0.74 0.06 1.62
C GLN A 186 1.34 1.09 0.67
N HIS A 187 2.59 1.46 0.94
CA HIS A 187 3.37 2.35 0.10
C HIS A 187 4.37 1.53 -0.70
N SER A 188 4.59 1.90 -1.96
CA SER A 188 5.56 1.23 -2.81
C SER A 188 6.38 2.22 -3.60
N ALA A 189 7.63 1.85 -3.85
CA ALA A 189 8.57 2.59 -4.68
C ALA A 189 9.40 1.62 -5.51
N GLY A 190 9.53 1.87 -6.79
CA GLY A 190 10.30 0.99 -7.66
C GLY A 190 10.38 1.43 -9.11
N LEU A 191 10.87 0.54 -9.93
CA LEU A 191 11.01 0.74 -11.36
C LEU A 191 9.85 0.11 -12.11
N ILE A 192 9.47 0.74 -13.21
CA ILE A 192 8.48 0.24 -14.14
C ILE A 192 9.05 0.25 -15.57
N PHE A 193 8.84 -0.84 -16.27
CA PHE A 193 9.26 -1.02 -17.65
C PHE A 193 8.04 -1.33 -18.51
N LYS A 194 7.81 -0.52 -19.53
CA LYS A 194 6.75 -0.78 -20.49
C LYS A 194 7.30 -1.29 -21.82
N PHE A 195 6.57 -2.18 -22.46
CA PHE A 195 6.98 -2.87 -23.67
C PHE A 195 5.78 -3.41 -24.46
N GLY A 196 6.03 -3.94 -25.59
CA GLY A 196 5.07 -4.60 -26.48
C GLY A 196 5.09 -4.02 -27.87
#